data_9c412b4e680fe69790a1bd3e73338ff0
#
_entry.id   9c412b4e680fe69790a1bd3e73338ff0
#
_cell.length_a   1.000
_cell.length_b   1.000
_cell.length_c   1.000
_cell.angle_alpha   90.00
_cell.angle_beta   90.00
_cell.angle_gamma   90.00
#
_symmetry.space_group_name_H-M   'P 1'
#
loop_
_entity.id
_entity.type
_entity.pdbx_description
1 polymer ?
#
loop_
_entity_poly.entity_id
_entity_poly.type
_entity_poly.pdbx_seq_one_letter_code
_entity_poly.pdbx_strand_id
1 'polypeptide(L)'
;MKSKGFTLIELLIAMAVFATAGAAVMKTASEHMNSISHLENMTFAAYVAENQLNAVFLEKTWPLKSEQKTVEFANRNWLWQQEIQKTADANFSAVIVKVSLADNPEKVVYQLQTFVGKPDAER
;
A
#
# COMPACT_ATOMS: atom_id res chain seq x y z
N MET A 1 -64.64 15.48 -4.12
CA MET A 1 -63.25 15.60 -3.62
C MET A 1 -62.37 16.19 -4.71
N LYS A 2 -61.72 17.31 -4.42
CA LYS A 2 -60.71 17.87 -5.36
C LYS A 2 -59.43 17.07 -5.21
N SER A 3 -59.05 16.27 -6.20
CA SER A 3 -57.73 15.66 -6.24
C SER A 3 -56.71 16.72 -6.63
N LYS A 4 -55.76 16.96 -5.76
CA LYS A 4 -54.64 17.84 -6.07
C LYS A 4 -53.48 17.00 -6.65
N GLY A 5 -53.13 17.26 -7.90
CA GLY A 5 -51.96 16.67 -8.53
C GLY A 5 -50.72 17.47 -8.20
N PHE A 6 -49.56 16.88 -8.47
CA PHE A 6 -48.27 17.56 -8.39
C PHE A 6 -48.10 18.59 -9.49
N THR A 7 -47.44 19.67 -9.18
CA THR A 7 -47.03 20.64 -10.19
C THR A 7 -45.76 20.18 -10.88
N LEU A 8 -45.51 20.66 -12.11
CA LEU A 8 -44.29 20.35 -12.85
C LEU A 8 -43.03 20.79 -12.09
N ILE A 9 -43.08 21.94 -11.43
CA ILE A 9 -41.97 22.46 -10.66
C ILE A 9 -41.65 21.60 -9.42
N GLU A 10 -42.66 21.05 -8.76
CA GLU A 10 -42.47 20.12 -7.64
C GLU A 10 -41.78 18.85 -8.08
N LEU A 11 -42.16 18.29 -9.23
CA LEU A 11 -41.48 17.14 -9.82
C LEU A 11 -40.04 17.44 -10.17
N LEU A 12 -39.73 18.58 -10.75
CA LEU A 12 -38.39 18.98 -11.09
C LEU A 12 -37.51 19.14 -9.83
N ILE A 13 -38.05 19.75 -8.78
CA ILE A 13 -37.34 19.89 -7.50
C ILE A 13 -37.08 18.52 -6.86
N ALA A 14 -38.10 17.65 -6.85
CA ALA A 14 -37.94 16.30 -6.32
C ALA A 14 -36.88 15.50 -7.08
N MET A 15 -36.83 15.59 -8.40
CA MET A 15 -35.80 14.95 -9.24
C MET A 15 -34.42 15.54 -8.96
N ALA A 16 -34.31 16.85 -8.79
CA ALA A 16 -33.03 17.49 -8.46
C ALA A 16 -32.51 17.03 -7.10
N VAL A 17 -33.35 16.96 -6.08
CA VAL A 17 -32.98 16.44 -4.75
C VAL A 17 -32.57 14.98 -4.82
N PHE A 18 -33.33 14.16 -5.56
CA PHE A 18 -33.02 12.74 -5.73
C PHE A 18 -31.69 12.53 -6.48
N ALA A 19 -31.43 13.30 -7.53
CA ALA A 19 -30.19 13.23 -8.29
C ALA A 19 -28.97 13.63 -7.44
N THR A 20 -29.08 14.68 -6.66
CA THR A 20 -27.98 15.12 -5.78
C THR A 20 -27.72 14.12 -4.65
N ALA A 21 -28.77 13.57 -4.04
CA ALA A 21 -28.65 12.53 -3.03
C ALA A 21 -28.01 11.25 -3.60
N GLY A 22 -28.43 10.82 -4.78
CA GLY A 22 -27.85 9.66 -5.48
C GLY A 22 -26.38 9.86 -5.83
N ALA A 23 -26.02 11.03 -6.32
CA ALA A 23 -24.62 11.37 -6.61
C ALA A 23 -23.75 11.34 -5.34
N ALA A 24 -24.26 11.85 -4.22
CA ALA A 24 -23.55 11.81 -2.94
C ALA A 24 -23.31 10.37 -2.45
N VAL A 25 -24.30 9.51 -2.56
CA VAL A 25 -24.17 8.09 -2.21
C VAL A 25 -23.14 7.39 -3.10
N MET A 26 -23.19 7.62 -4.40
CA MET A 26 -22.21 7.04 -5.34
C MET A 26 -20.79 7.51 -5.05
N LYS A 27 -20.61 8.79 -4.73
CA LYS A 27 -19.29 9.33 -4.37
C LYS A 27 -18.76 8.63 -3.12
N THR A 28 -19.56 8.52 -2.08
CA THR A 28 -19.18 7.83 -0.85
C THR A 28 -18.80 6.37 -1.11
N ALA A 29 -19.57 5.65 -1.90
CA ALA A 29 -19.27 4.27 -2.26
C ALA A 29 -17.92 4.15 -3.01
N SER A 30 -17.65 5.05 -3.95
CA SER A 30 -16.37 5.07 -4.69
C SER A 30 -15.18 5.35 -3.78
N GLU A 31 -15.32 6.29 -2.84
CA GLU A 31 -14.28 6.60 -1.85
C GLU A 31 -13.99 5.40 -0.94
N HIS A 32 -15.03 4.68 -0.52
CA HIS A 32 -14.87 3.44 0.24
C HIS A 32 -14.13 2.36 -0.55
N MET A 33 -14.48 2.15 -1.79
CA MET A 33 -13.80 1.15 -2.64
C MET A 33 -12.32 1.50 -2.86
N ASN A 34 -12.01 2.77 -3.07
CA ASN A 34 -10.62 3.23 -3.19
C ASN A 34 -9.83 3.01 -1.90
N SER A 35 -10.44 3.27 -0.75
CA SER A 35 -9.82 3.05 0.55
C SER A 35 -9.54 1.57 0.81
N ILE A 36 -10.49 0.70 0.48
CA ILE A 36 -10.31 -0.76 0.60
C ILE A 36 -9.17 -1.23 -0.29
N SER A 37 -9.12 -0.80 -1.54
CA SER A 37 -8.03 -1.16 -2.46
C SER A 37 -6.67 -0.67 -1.98
N HIS A 38 -6.62 0.51 -1.37
CA HIS A 38 -5.40 1.05 -0.79
C HIS A 38 -4.91 0.21 0.39
N LEU A 39 -5.81 -0.14 1.32
CA LEU A 39 -5.50 -0.99 2.47
C LEU A 39 -5.06 -2.40 2.03
N GLU A 40 -5.71 -2.96 1.03
CA GLU A 40 -5.34 -4.24 0.44
C GLU A 40 -3.91 -4.19 -0.14
N ASN A 41 -3.59 -3.15 -0.91
CA ASN A 41 -2.25 -2.95 -1.45
C ASN A 41 -1.20 -2.80 -0.34
N MET A 42 -1.49 -2.04 0.70
CA MET A 42 -0.60 -1.90 1.86
C MET A 42 -0.36 -3.24 2.55
N THR A 43 -1.39 -4.05 2.71
CA THR A 43 -1.28 -5.38 3.33
C THR A 43 -0.39 -6.30 2.52
N PHE A 44 -0.60 -6.38 1.21
CA PHE A 44 0.24 -7.21 0.34
C PHE A 44 1.67 -6.70 0.27
N ALA A 45 1.87 -5.40 0.19
CA ALA A 45 3.19 -4.80 0.21
C ALA A 45 3.93 -5.08 1.53
N ALA A 46 3.22 -5.06 2.66
CA ALA A 46 3.78 -5.43 3.95
C ALA A 46 4.29 -6.88 3.97
N TYR A 47 3.51 -7.83 3.44
CA TYR A 47 3.96 -9.22 3.32
C TYR A 47 5.21 -9.36 2.44
N VAL A 48 5.27 -8.64 1.32
CA VAL A 48 6.46 -8.66 0.46
C VAL A 48 7.67 -8.11 1.20
N ALA A 49 7.52 -7.00 1.92
CA ALA A 49 8.60 -6.40 2.71
C ALA A 49 9.09 -7.31 3.84
N GLU A 50 8.17 -7.91 4.59
CA GLU A 50 8.48 -8.84 5.66
C GLU A 50 9.18 -10.09 5.15
N ASN A 51 8.72 -10.67 4.04
CA ASN A 51 9.37 -11.82 3.41
C ASN A 51 10.81 -11.49 3.01
N GLN A 52 11.05 -10.30 2.46
CA GLN A 52 12.40 -9.88 2.09
C GLN A 52 13.29 -9.69 3.31
N LEU A 53 12.80 -9.08 4.38
CA LEU A 53 13.58 -8.95 5.62
C LEU A 53 13.89 -10.29 6.24
N ASN A 54 12.93 -11.21 6.25
CA ASN A 54 13.16 -12.56 6.75
C ASN A 54 14.23 -13.29 5.94
N ALA A 55 14.25 -13.11 4.62
CA ALA A 55 15.31 -13.66 3.77
C ALA A 55 16.69 -13.10 4.15
N VAL A 56 16.80 -11.79 4.40
CA VAL A 56 18.04 -11.16 4.86
C VAL A 56 18.54 -11.78 6.17
N PHE A 57 17.65 -12.02 7.14
CA PHE A 57 18.02 -12.65 8.41
C PHE A 57 18.45 -14.11 8.25
N LEU A 58 17.82 -14.84 7.33
CA LEU A 58 18.13 -16.26 7.09
C LEU A 58 19.42 -16.47 6.35
N GLU A 59 19.72 -15.62 5.38
CA GLU A 59 20.93 -15.76 4.55
C GLU A 59 22.24 -15.48 5.30
N LYS A 60 22.18 -14.72 6.40
CA LYS A 60 23.34 -14.35 7.23
C LYS A 60 24.53 -13.82 6.44
N THR A 61 24.29 -13.23 5.27
CA THR A 61 25.32 -12.64 4.41
C THR A 61 25.83 -11.33 4.98
N TRP A 62 27.14 -11.14 4.93
CA TRP A 62 27.77 -9.90 5.33
C TRP A 62 28.98 -9.59 4.41
N PRO A 63 29.18 -8.36 3.96
CA PRO A 63 28.32 -7.17 4.17
C PRO A 63 27.02 -7.24 3.39
N LEU A 64 25.99 -6.59 3.96
CA LEU A 64 24.70 -6.45 3.30
C LEU A 64 24.81 -5.57 2.05
N LYS A 65 24.01 -5.89 1.03
CA LYS A 65 24.03 -5.17 -0.25
C LYS A 65 22.67 -4.54 -0.52
N SER A 66 22.70 -3.34 -1.10
CA SER A 66 21.50 -2.73 -1.66
C SER A 66 21.15 -3.43 -2.97
N GLU A 67 19.91 -3.87 -3.08
CA GLU A 67 19.40 -4.57 -4.25
C GLU A 67 17.91 -4.31 -4.46
N GLN A 68 17.43 -4.65 -5.63
CA GLN A 68 16.00 -4.56 -5.95
C GLN A 68 15.58 -5.74 -6.81
N LYS A 69 14.35 -6.15 -6.67
CA LYS A 69 13.78 -7.24 -7.44
C LYS A 69 12.27 -7.09 -7.58
N THR A 70 11.74 -7.56 -8.70
CA THR A 70 10.32 -7.68 -8.92
C THR A 70 9.87 -9.09 -8.54
N VAL A 71 8.79 -9.18 -7.77
CA VAL A 71 8.16 -10.44 -7.37
C VAL A 71 6.67 -10.41 -7.67
N GLU A 72 6.11 -11.55 -8.02
CA GLU A 72 4.67 -11.73 -8.16
C GLU A 72 4.08 -12.21 -6.84
N PHE A 73 3.10 -11.50 -6.33
CA PHE A 73 2.35 -11.85 -5.14
C PHE A 73 0.90 -11.36 -5.25
N ALA A 74 -0.07 -12.19 -4.90
CA ALA A 74 -1.50 -11.88 -4.97
C ALA A 74 -1.94 -11.39 -6.37
N ASN A 75 -1.46 -12.05 -7.44
CA ASN A 75 -1.71 -11.71 -8.84
C ASN A 75 -1.28 -10.28 -9.24
N ARG A 76 -0.33 -9.70 -8.52
CA ARG A 76 0.26 -8.40 -8.80
C ARG A 76 1.78 -8.49 -8.79
N ASN A 77 2.41 -7.67 -9.60
CA ASN A 77 3.86 -7.54 -9.62
C ASN A 77 4.29 -6.43 -8.67
N TRP A 78 5.15 -6.77 -7.73
CA TRP A 78 5.68 -5.87 -6.72
C TRP A 78 7.16 -5.66 -6.94
N LEU A 79 7.60 -4.42 -6.86
CA LEU A 79 9.02 -4.06 -6.82
C LEU A 79 9.39 -3.79 -5.37
N TRP A 80 10.30 -4.58 -4.81
CA TRP A 80 10.93 -4.26 -3.55
C TRP A 80 12.35 -3.73 -3.79
N GLN A 81 12.72 -2.73 -3.02
CA GLN A 81 14.03 -2.10 -3.03
C GLN A 81 14.60 -2.15 -1.62
N GLN A 82 15.77 -2.74 -1.50
CA GLN A 82 16.51 -2.85 -0.25
C GLN A 82 17.63 -1.82 -0.25
N GLU A 83 17.59 -0.92 0.71
CA GLU A 83 18.64 0.07 0.95
C GLU A 83 19.37 -0.27 2.24
N ILE A 84 20.69 -0.22 2.21
CA ILE A 84 21.52 -0.45 3.38
C ILE A 84 22.12 0.88 3.82
N GLN A 85 21.87 1.24 5.07
CA GLN A 85 22.45 2.42 5.70
C GLN A 85 23.41 2.01 6.81
N LYS A 86 24.58 2.57 6.79
CA LYS A 86 25.57 2.38 7.87
C LYS A 86 25.09 3.10 9.13
N THR A 87 25.26 2.45 10.25
CA THR A 87 24.99 3.03 11.57
C THR A 87 26.30 3.51 12.21
N ALA A 88 26.19 4.17 13.36
CA ALA A 88 27.37 4.55 14.15
C ALA A 88 28.19 3.35 14.64
N ASP A 89 27.56 2.19 14.82
CA ASP A 89 28.20 0.94 15.17
C ASP A 89 28.45 0.10 13.91
N ALA A 90 29.72 -0.23 13.67
CA ALA A 90 30.14 -1.02 12.49
C ALA A 90 29.58 -2.46 12.49
N ASN A 91 29.08 -2.94 13.63
CA ASN A 91 28.48 -4.27 13.74
C ASN A 91 27.01 -4.31 13.39
N PHE A 92 26.37 -3.17 13.14
CA PHE A 92 24.97 -3.05 12.78
C PHE A 92 24.81 -2.24 11.51
N SER A 93 23.85 -2.63 10.72
CA SER A 93 23.40 -1.85 9.55
C SER A 93 21.89 -1.71 9.58
N ALA A 94 21.39 -0.55 9.21
CA ALA A 94 19.97 -0.37 8.99
C ALA A 94 19.61 -0.90 7.60
N VAL A 95 18.59 -1.71 7.55
CA VAL A 95 18.02 -2.25 6.30
C VAL A 95 16.65 -1.63 6.13
N ILE A 96 16.45 -0.95 5.01
CA ILE A 96 15.19 -0.34 4.65
C ILE A 96 14.67 -1.06 3.41
N VAL A 97 13.49 -1.65 3.51
CA VAL A 97 12.82 -2.27 2.37
C VAL A 97 11.64 -1.41 1.98
N LYS A 98 11.65 -0.92 0.75
CA LYS A 98 10.55 -0.16 0.14
C LYS A 98 9.86 -1.04 -0.87
N VAL A 99 8.54 -1.11 -0.82
CA VAL A 99 7.73 -1.89 -1.74
C VAL A 99 6.78 -0.98 -2.49
N SER A 100 6.77 -1.11 -3.80
CA SER A 100 5.88 -0.41 -4.71
C SER A 100 5.29 -1.39 -5.73
N LEU A 101 4.21 -1.00 -6.40
CA LEU A 101 3.76 -1.73 -7.56
C LEU A 101 4.78 -1.58 -8.70
N ALA A 102 5.05 -2.66 -9.43
CA ALA A 102 5.99 -2.64 -10.54
C ALA A 102 5.58 -1.64 -11.65
N ASP A 103 4.28 -1.39 -11.80
CA ASP A 103 3.73 -0.42 -12.75
C ASP A 103 3.99 1.04 -12.35
N ASN A 104 4.20 1.30 -11.05
CA ASN A 104 4.47 2.63 -10.51
C ASN A 104 5.56 2.57 -9.45
N PRO A 105 6.82 2.37 -9.87
CA PRO A 105 7.94 2.14 -8.96
C PRO A 105 8.31 3.35 -8.10
N GLU A 106 7.90 4.54 -8.50
CA GLU A 106 8.19 5.78 -7.75
C GLU A 106 7.26 5.96 -6.54
N LYS A 107 6.07 5.35 -6.56
CA LYS A 107 5.11 5.42 -5.48
C LYS A 107 5.32 4.27 -4.50
N VAL A 108 6.01 4.55 -3.40
CA VAL A 108 6.17 3.56 -2.31
C VAL A 108 4.82 3.32 -1.64
N VAL A 109 4.38 2.07 -1.65
CA VAL A 109 3.13 1.63 -1.00
C VAL A 109 3.38 1.32 0.48
N TYR A 110 4.49 0.66 0.78
CA TYR A 110 4.88 0.28 2.14
C TYR A 110 6.40 0.32 2.31
N GLN A 111 6.85 0.72 3.47
CA GLN A 111 8.25 0.77 3.83
C GLN A 111 8.44 0.15 5.22
N LEU A 112 9.45 -0.69 5.34
CA LEU A 112 9.82 -1.33 6.60
C LEU A 112 11.31 -1.14 6.83
N GLN A 113 11.69 -0.80 8.06
CA GLN A 113 13.08 -0.62 8.48
C GLN A 113 13.39 -1.51 9.67
N THR A 114 14.56 -2.12 9.63
CA THR A 114 15.10 -2.89 10.76
C THR A 114 16.60 -2.70 10.86
N PHE A 115 17.17 -3.19 11.97
CA PHE A 115 18.61 -3.23 12.15
C PHE A 115 19.08 -4.68 12.12
N VAL A 116 20.09 -4.94 11.31
CA VAL A 116 20.70 -6.26 11.19
C VAL A 116 22.12 -6.19 11.75
N GLY A 117 22.39 -7.08 12.67
CA GLY A 117 23.73 -7.23 13.24
C GLY A 117 24.61 -8.09 12.36
N LYS A 118 25.91 -7.80 12.36
CA LYS A 118 26.91 -8.67 11.75
C LYS A 118 26.81 -10.05 12.38
N PRO A 119 26.70 -11.12 11.56
CA PRO A 119 26.71 -12.47 12.10
C PRO A 119 27.99 -12.67 12.91
N ASP A 120 27.86 -13.09 14.16
CA ASP A 120 29.03 -13.47 14.94
C ASP A 120 29.76 -14.58 14.20
N ALA A 121 31.04 -14.38 13.94
CA ALA A 121 31.90 -15.49 13.60
C ALA A 121 31.79 -16.47 14.75
N GLU A 122 31.14 -17.59 14.55
CA GLU A 122 30.95 -18.62 15.57
C GLU A 122 32.29 -18.86 16.28
N ARG A 123 32.19 -18.76 17.57
CA ARG A 123 33.33 -19.04 18.44
C ARG A 123 33.80 -20.48 18.31
#